data_c783ce2fc5dae567c97c60150bfdb9d6
#
_entry.id   c783ce2fc5dae567c97c60150bfdb9d6
#
_cell.length_a   1.000
_cell.length_b   1.000
_cell.length_c   1.000
_cell.angle_alpha   90.00
_cell.angle_beta   90.00
_cell.angle_gamma   90.00
#
_symmetry.space_group_name_H-M   'P 1'
#
loop_
_entity.id
_entity.type
_entity.pdbx_description
1 polymer ?
#
loop_
_entity_poly.entity_id
_entity_poly.type
_entity_poly.pdbx_seq_one_letter_code
_entity_poly.pdbx_strand_id
1 'polypeptide(L)'
;YQQTSVKDRKTRGQQALKMADCYRRINYSAKAVSAYNNAVRYHQTDSLTLLRLAQQQMMTGNYKAAAANFAAAADTITAVINRTAKEKTGVKEQLTNWLALAQTGKQSAENAPKWKQEGSRYTVKKENNFNSRRADFSPVLGGENGEILFFSSTRNQTKGDELSGITGQKTGDIFMAQKDEKGKWQRPENIDSELNSEYDEGACSLSPDGKTMYLTKCVTDPSYPRYAQIFQSARSDASWGAPKEVVLSGDT
;
A
#
# COMPACT_ATOMS: atom_id res chain seq x y z
N TYR A 1 1.69 -10.09 20.83
CA TYR A 1 2.69 -9.29 21.59
C TYR A 1 2.04 -8.35 22.62
N GLN A 2 0.80 -7.92 22.45
CA GLN A 2 0.10 -7.05 23.41
C GLN A 2 -0.31 -7.79 24.72
N GLN A 3 -0.47 -9.08 24.64
CA GLN A 3 -1.00 -9.90 25.77
C GLN A 3 0.05 -10.38 26.77
N THR A 4 1.35 -10.19 26.46
CA THR A 4 2.44 -10.66 27.32
C THR A 4 2.89 -9.55 28.27
N SER A 5 2.74 -9.78 29.58
CA SER A 5 3.32 -8.94 30.61
C SER A 5 4.79 -9.32 30.80
N VAL A 6 5.70 -8.52 30.26
CA VAL A 6 7.15 -8.77 30.39
C VAL A 6 7.76 -7.70 31.28
N LYS A 7 8.51 -8.12 32.31
CA LYS A 7 9.20 -7.22 33.25
C LYS A 7 10.53 -6.70 32.68
N ASP A 8 11.22 -7.50 31.87
CA ASP A 8 12.51 -7.16 31.31
C ASP A 8 12.45 -6.07 30.25
N ARG A 9 13.27 -5.03 30.41
CA ARG A 9 13.33 -3.86 29.54
C ARG A 9 13.73 -4.18 28.10
N LYS A 10 14.70 -5.09 27.93
CA LYS A 10 15.18 -5.52 26.61
C LYS A 10 14.07 -6.23 25.84
N THR A 11 13.43 -7.20 26.49
CA THR A 11 12.34 -7.95 25.90
C THR A 11 11.14 -7.06 25.55
N ARG A 12 10.80 -6.08 26.40
CA ARG A 12 9.76 -5.07 26.07
C ARG A 12 10.11 -4.28 24.81
N GLY A 13 11.36 -3.87 24.66
CA GLY A 13 11.81 -3.14 23.48
C GLY A 13 11.76 -3.99 22.21
N GLN A 14 12.17 -5.25 22.27
CA GLN A 14 12.07 -6.18 21.14
C GLN A 14 10.62 -6.45 20.73
N GLN A 15 9.74 -6.63 21.71
CA GLN A 15 8.30 -6.77 21.45
C GLN A 15 7.71 -5.51 20.81
N ALA A 16 8.09 -4.32 21.32
CA ALA A 16 7.67 -3.06 20.76
C ALA A 16 8.09 -2.91 19.28
N LEU A 17 9.32 -3.29 18.93
CA LEU A 17 9.81 -3.25 17.56
C LEU A 17 9.01 -4.18 16.64
N LYS A 18 8.80 -5.43 17.05
CA LYS A 18 8.00 -6.40 16.29
C LYS A 18 6.55 -5.94 16.11
N MET A 19 5.96 -5.40 17.18
CA MET A 19 4.60 -4.86 17.15
C MET A 19 4.48 -3.65 16.21
N ALA A 20 5.51 -2.78 16.20
CA ALA A 20 5.58 -1.64 15.30
C ALA A 20 5.59 -2.08 13.83
N ASP A 21 6.39 -3.11 13.50
CA ASP A 21 6.42 -3.68 12.15
C ASP A 21 5.09 -4.32 11.75
N CYS A 22 4.40 -4.99 12.67
CA CYS A 22 3.06 -5.52 12.42
C CYS A 22 2.08 -4.38 12.09
N TYR A 23 2.02 -3.33 12.93
CA TYR A 23 1.14 -2.19 12.68
C TYR A 23 1.47 -1.45 11.39
N ARG A 24 2.76 -1.29 11.05
CA ARG A 24 3.18 -0.69 9.79
C ARG A 24 2.68 -1.48 8.59
N ARG A 25 2.78 -2.81 8.63
CA ARG A 25 2.35 -3.69 7.52
C ARG A 25 0.85 -3.64 7.26
N ILE A 26 0.04 -3.37 8.27
CA ILE A 26 -1.41 -3.23 8.15
C ILE A 26 -1.88 -1.76 8.11
N ASN A 27 -0.96 -0.83 7.82
CA ASN A 27 -1.20 0.60 7.68
C ASN A 27 -1.82 1.29 8.92
N TYR A 28 -1.61 0.76 10.13
CA TYR A 28 -2.01 1.39 11.38
C TYR A 28 -0.94 2.36 11.87
N SER A 29 -0.68 3.41 11.07
CA SER A 29 0.46 4.31 11.23
C SER A 29 0.57 4.94 12.62
N ALA A 30 -0.53 5.39 13.22
CA ALA A 30 -0.51 5.98 14.57
C ALA A 30 -0.05 4.98 15.64
N LYS A 31 -0.51 3.72 15.57
CA LYS A 31 -0.08 2.65 16.47
C LYS A 31 1.37 2.23 16.19
N ALA A 32 1.78 2.22 14.92
CA ALA A 32 3.15 1.95 14.53
C ALA A 32 4.11 3.00 15.10
N VAL A 33 3.80 4.31 14.97
CA VAL A 33 4.58 5.40 15.59
C VAL A 33 4.75 5.19 17.09
N SER A 34 3.65 4.92 17.81
CA SER A 34 3.70 4.68 19.25
C SER A 34 4.61 3.50 19.63
N ALA A 35 4.50 2.39 18.89
CA ALA A 35 5.29 1.19 19.14
C ALA A 35 6.78 1.38 18.78
N TYR A 36 7.10 2.05 17.64
CA TYR A 36 8.49 2.40 17.31
C TYR A 36 9.13 3.33 18.34
N ASN A 37 8.39 4.35 18.83
CA ASN A 37 8.87 5.23 19.90
C ASN A 37 9.21 4.45 21.17
N ASN A 38 8.42 3.42 21.51
CA ASN A 38 8.73 2.54 22.64
C ASN A 38 10.00 1.72 22.38
N ALA A 39 10.19 1.17 21.17
CA ALA A 39 11.41 0.45 20.82
C ALA A 39 12.66 1.35 20.95
N VAL A 40 12.59 2.59 20.45
CA VAL A 40 13.64 3.60 20.59
C VAL A 40 13.92 3.91 22.06
N ARG A 41 12.90 4.14 22.87
CA ARG A 41 13.01 4.42 24.32
C ARG A 41 13.68 3.26 25.09
N TYR A 42 13.47 2.05 24.65
CA TYR A 42 14.09 0.85 25.24
C TYR A 42 15.44 0.48 24.62
N HIS A 43 15.95 1.30 23.68
CA HIS A 43 17.22 1.05 22.97
C HIS A 43 17.25 -0.29 22.22
N GLN A 44 16.10 -0.72 21.71
CA GLN A 44 15.97 -1.92 20.88
C GLN A 44 15.62 -1.48 19.45
N THR A 45 16.64 -1.10 18.70
CA THR A 45 16.54 -0.58 17.34
C THR A 45 17.48 -1.35 16.41
N ASP A 46 17.07 -1.46 15.16
CA ASP A 46 17.93 -1.85 14.03
C ASP A 46 18.27 -0.61 13.19
N SER A 47 19.10 -0.79 12.16
CA SER A 47 19.53 0.29 11.26
C SER A 47 18.38 0.97 10.51
N LEU A 48 17.21 0.35 10.42
CA LEU A 48 16.03 0.85 9.71
C LEU A 48 14.92 1.37 10.63
N THR A 49 15.05 1.19 11.93
CA THR A 49 13.99 1.56 12.89
C THR A 49 13.63 3.04 12.79
N LEU A 50 14.61 3.93 12.71
CA LEU A 50 14.39 5.37 12.61
C LEU A 50 13.81 5.76 11.24
N LEU A 51 14.24 5.11 10.15
CA LEU A 51 13.68 5.30 8.82
C LEU A 51 12.19 4.92 8.78
N ARG A 52 11.86 3.74 9.32
CA ARG A 52 10.47 3.26 9.39
C ARG A 52 9.61 4.13 10.29
N LEU A 53 10.14 4.58 11.44
CA LEU A 53 9.45 5.52 12.33
C LEU A 53 9.14 6.83 11.60
N ALA A 54 10.13 7.42 10.93
CA ALA A 54 9.97 8.66 10.19
C ALA A 54 8.91 8.55 9.07
N GLN A 55 8.89 7.44 8.34
CA GLN A 55 7.87 7.16 7.34
C GLN A 55 6.45 7.12 7.96
N GLN A 56 6.30 6.47 9.12
CA GLN A 56 4.99 6.44 9.80
C GLN A 56 4.59 7.81 10.37
N GLN A 57 5.56 8.62 10.80
CA GLN A 57 5.31 10.01 11.23
C GLN A 57 4.88 10.91 10.06
N MET A 58 5.43 10.71 8.86
CA MET A 58 4.92 11.36 7.64
C MET A 58 3.45 11.04 7.40
N MET A 59 3.08 9.76 7.48
CA MET A 59 1.69 9.30 7.30
C MET A 59 0.72 9.88 8.33
N THR A 60 1.21 10.22 9.54
CA THR A 60 0.40 10.82 10.60
C THR A 60 0.48 12.35 10.64
N GLY A 61 1.17 12.98 9.69
CA GLY A 61 1.31 14.44 9.60
C GLY A 61 2.28 15.05 10.62
N ASN A 62 3.07 14.25 11.34
CA ASN A 62 4.07 14.74 12.28
C ASN A 62 5.40 15.03 11.56
N TYR A 63 5.36 16.03 10.68
CA TYR A 63 6.47 16.33 9.77
C TYR A 63 7.76 16.75 10.47
N LYS A 64 7.66 17.52 11.57
CA LYS A 64 8.84 17.96 12.33
C LYS A 64 9.60 16.78 12.93
N ALA A 65 8.89 15.83 13.55
CA ALA A 65 9.51 14.64 14.10
C ALA A 65 10.02 13.69 13.00
N ALA A 66 9.28 13.60 11.88
CA ALA A 66 9.70 12.83 10.73
C ALA A 66 11.03 13.33 10.17
N ALA A 67 11.20 14.64 9.96
CA ALA A 67 12.45 15.23 9.46
C ALA A 67 13.64 14.91 10.37
N ALA A 68 13.47 15.02 11.69
CA ALA A 68 14.51 14.70 12.67
C ALA A 68 14.90 13.21 12.62
N ASN A 69 13.91 12.31 12.55
CA ASN A 69 14.16 10.88 12.49
C ASN A 69 14.72 10.42 11.14
N PHE A 70 14.35 11.06 10.03
CA PHE A 70 14.99 10.81 8.73
C PHE A 70 16.48 11.23 8.75
N ALA A 71 16.82 12.37 9.35
CA ALA A 71 18.20 12.79 9.51
C ALA A 71 19.00 11.77 10.33
N ALA A 72 18.50 11.38 11.50
CA ALA A 72 19.15 10.38 12.34
C ALA A 72 19.24 8.99 11.67
N ALA A 73 18.26 8.62 10.84
CA ALA A 73 18.31 7.41 10.02
C ALA A 73 19.43 7.49 8.98
N ALA A 74 19.57 8.63 8.28
CA ALA A 74 20.63 8.83 7.31
C ALA A 74 22.03 8.70 7.95
N ASP A 75 22.23 9.30 9.13
CA ASP A 75 23.49 9.19 9.89
C ASP A 75 23.78 7.74 10.28
N THR A 76 22.78 7.02 10.79
CA THR A 76 22.90 5.62 11.18
C THR A 76 23.24 4.73 9.99
N ILE A 77 22.53 4.89 8.86
CA ILE A 77 22.76 4.10 7.64
C ILE A 77 24.15 4.40 7.07
N THR A 78 24.57 5.66 7.04
CA THR A 78 25.91 6.07 6.59
C THR A 78 26.99 5.40 7.45
N ALA A 79 26.83 5.38 8.77
CA ALA A 79 27.76 4.71 9.66
C ALA A 79 27.86 3.20 9.39
N VAL A 80 26.71 2.55 9.03
CA VAL A 80 26.68 1.12 8.66
C VAL A 80 27.37 0.91 7.31
N ILE A 81 27.14 1.76 6.30
CA ILE A 81 27.80 1.69 4.98
C ILE A 81 29.33 1.74 5.16
N ASN A 82 29.82 2.66 5.98
CA ASN A 82 31.26 2.87 6.19
C ASN A 82 31.94 1.68 6.89
N ARG A 83 31.18 0.91 7.69
CA ARG A 83 31.66 -0.30 8.39
C ARG A 83 31.50 -1.56 7.54
N THR A 84 30.74 -1.52 6.46
CA THR A 84 30.47 -2.68 5.62
C THR A 84 31.66 -2.94 4.70
N ALA A 85 32.19 -4.17 4.72
CA ALA A 85 33.32 -4.58 3.90
C ALA A 85 33.02 -4.40 2.39
N LYS A 86 34.07 -4.09 1.61
CA LYS A 86 33.95 -3.82 0.16
C LYS A 86 33.36 -5.02 -0.62
N GLU A 87 33.59 -6.23 -0.14
CA GLU A 87 33.17 -7.48 -0.78
C GLU A 87 31.65 -7.74 -0.69
N LYS A 88 30.91 -6.98 0.15
CA LYS A 88 29.44 -7.10 0.31
C LYS A 88 28.68 -6.09 -0.56
N THR A 89 28.90 -6.12 -1.88
CA THR A 89 28.39 -5.14 -2.83
C THR A 89 26.85 -5.02 -2.78
N GLY A 90 26.11 -6.12 -2.80
CA GLY A 90 24.64 -6.09 -2.77
C GLY A 90 24.05 -5.50 -1.47
N VAL A 91 24.70 -5.75 -0.32
CA VAL A 91 24.30 -5.13 0.95
C VAL A 91 24.53 -3.63 0.93
N LYS A 92 25.65 -3.20 0.34
CA LYS A 92 26.01 -1.79 0.21
C LYS A 92 25.02 -1.04 -0.70
N GLU A 93 24.64 -1.63 -1.81
CA GLU A 93 23.65 -1.08 -2.72
C GLU A 93 22.29 -0.88 -2.02
N GLN A 94 21.83 -1.89 -1.29
CA GLN A 94 20.58 -1.79 -0.53
C GLN A 94 20.65 -0.69 0.55
N LEU A 95 21.76 -0.57 1.26
CA LEU A 95 21.99 0.49 2.25
C LEU A 95 22.00 1.88 1.58
N THR A 96 22.60 2.00 0.39
CA THR A 96 22.61 3.25 -0.39
C THR A 96 21.20 3.66 -0.80
N ASN A 97 20.37 2.71 -1.23
CA ASN A 97 18.97 2.97 -1.54
C ASN A 97 18.19 3.45 -0.31
N TRP A 98 18.41 2.86 0.86
CA TRP A 98 17.78 3.32 2.11
C TRP A 98 18.28 4.70 2.55
N LEU A 99 19.55 5.01 2.32
CA LEU A 99 20.12 6.34 2.57
C LEU A 99 19.43 7.40 1.68
N ALA A 100 19.28 7.11 0.39
CA ALA A 100 18.57 7.98 -0.54
C ALA A 100 17.11 8.21 -0.10
N LEU A 101 16.41 7.16 0.33
CA LEU A 101 15.05 7.27 0.89
C LEU A 101 15.01 8.14 2.16
N ALA A 102 15.99 8.03 3.05
CA ALA A 102 16.06 8.85 4.25
C ALA A 102 16.29 10.33 3.91
N GLN A 103 17.20 10.62 2.96
CA GLN A 103 17.50 11.98 2.53
C GLN A 103 16.30 12.64 1.84
N THR A 104 15.67 11.94 0.89
CA THR A 104 14.45 12.41 0.22
C THR A 104 13.29 12.58 1.20
N GLY A 105 13.13 11.64 2.13
CA GLY A 105 12.11 11.71 3.17
C GLY A 105 12.29 12.92 4.09
N LYS A 106 13.53 13.25 4.49
CA LYS A 106 13.86 14.46 5.25
C LYS A 106 13.43 15.72 4.50
N GLN A 107 13.85 15.85 3.25
CA GLN A 107 13.50 17.00 2.41
C GLN A 107 11.98 17.14 2.24
N SER A 108 11.27 16.03 2.01
CA SER A 108 9.81 16.02 1.91
C SER A 108 9.14 16.43 3.22
N ALA A 109 9.64 15.98 4.38
CA ALA A 109 9.12 16.34 5.69
C ALA A 109 9.33 17.83 6.00
N GLU A 110 10.47 18.40 5.62
CA GLU A 110 10.77 19.82 5.78
C GLU A 110 9.90 20.71 4.88
N ASN A 111 9.56 20.25 3.67
CA ASN A 111 8.73 20.98 2.72
C ASN A 111 7.22 20.79 2.94
N ALA A 112 6.78 19.71 3.57
CA ALA A 112 5.36 19.38 3.73
C ALA A 112 4.53 20.51 4.39
N PRO A 113 4.99 21.24 5.44
CA PRO A 113 4.26 22.35 5.99
C PRO A 113 4.04 23.48 4.97
N LYS A 114 5.05 23.78 4.16
CA LYS A 114 4.98 24.81 3.10
C LYS A 114 3.96 24.40 2.03
N TRP A 115 4.05 23.18 1.50
CA TRP A 115 3.09 22.67 0.52
C TRP A 115 1.65 22.69 1.05
N LYS A 116 1.47 22.39 2.33
CA LYS A 116 0.15 22.46 2.97
C LYS A 116 -0.39 23.90 3.03
N GLN A 117 0.47 24.91 3.20
CA GLN A 117 0.09 26.32 3.21
C GLN A 117 -0.18 26.87 1.82
N GLU A 118 0.61 26.47 0.82
CA GLU A 118 0.44 26.88 -0.58
C GLU A 118 -0.89 26.38 -1.15
N GLY A 119 -1.46 25.33 -0.55
CA GLY A 119 -2.70 24.74 -1.00
C GLY A 119 -2.55 23.91 -2.28
N SER A 120 -3.66 23.54 -2.83
CA SER A 120 -3.75 22.73 -4.06
C SER A 120 -4.71 23.40 -5.04
N ARG A 121 -4.44 23.26 -6.35
CA ARG A 121 -5.40 23.63 -7.40
C ARG A 121 -6.62 22.70 -7.41
N TYR A 122 -6.55 21.59 -6.67
CA TYR A 122 -7.61 20.60 -6.58
C TYR A 122 -8.30 20.69 -5.22
N THR A 123 -9.62 20.55 -5.22
CA THR A 123 -10.40 20.32 -4.01
C THR A 123 -10.57 18.83 -3.81
N VAL A 124 -9.98 18.28 -2.74
CA VAL A 124 -10.14 16.88 -2.37
C VAL A 124 -11.34 16.71 -1.46
N LYS A 125 -12.31 15.92 -1.90
CA LYS A 125 -13.51 15.58 -1.11
C LYS A 125 -13.58 14.08 -0.91
N LYS A 126 -13.97 13.66 0.28
CA LYS A 126 -14.29 12.26 0.54
C LYS A 126 -15.60 11.91 -0.15
N GLU A 127 -15.57 10.91 -1.02
CA GLU A 127 -16.78 10.42 -1.70
C GLU A 127 -17.37 9.25 -0.90
N ASN A 128 -18.39 9.55 -0.10
CA ASN A 128 -18.98 8.56 0.81
C ASN A 128 -19.75 7.45 0.09
N ASN A 129 -20.17 7.66 -1.17
CA ASN A 129 -20.86 6.63 -1.95
C ASN A 129 -19.92 5.50 -2.35
N PHE A 130 -18.65 5.81 -2.60
CA PHE A 130 -17.65 4.83 -3.05
C PHE A 130 -16.82 4.26 -1.92
N ASN A 131 -16.42 5.12 -0.97
CA ASN A 131 -15.49 4.72 0.07
C ASN A 131 -16.13 3.78 1.08
N SER A 132 -15.48 2.66 1.32
CA SER A 132 -15.84 1.69 2.35
C SER A 132 -15.07 1.94 3.66
N ARG A 133 -15.24 1.06 4.64
CA ARG A 133 -14.40 1.02 5.84
C ARG A 133 -13.10 0.23 5.61
N ARG A 134 -12.91 -0.32 4.43
CA ARG A 134 -11.77 -1.12 4.00
C ARG A 134 -10.93 -0.33 3.02
N ALA A 135 -10.01 -0.97 2.33
CA ALA A 135 -9.23 -0.34 1.28
C ALA A 135 -10.07 -0.23 -0.01
N ASP A 136 -10.07 0.96 -0.60
CA ASP A 136 -10.63 1.26 -1.92
C ASP A 136 -9.54 1.99 -2.70
N PHE A 137 -9.13 1.49 -3.87
CA PHE A 137 -7.96 1.96 -4.58
C PHE A 137 -8.04 1.73 -6.09
N SER A 138 -7.09 2.30 -6.84
CA SER A 138 -6.95 2.17 -8.30
C SER A 138 -8.22 2.52 -9.09
N PRO A 139 -8.80 3.72 -8.94
CA PRO A 139 -9.99 4.11 -9.69
C PRO A 139 -9.67 4.35 -11.16
N VAL A 140 -10.53 3.85 -12.04
CA VAL A 140 -10.48 4.06 -13.50
C VAL A 140 -11.85 4.45 -14.01
N LEU A 141 -11.93 5.55 -14.75
CA LEU A 141 -13.15 5.95 -15.42
C LEU A 141 -13.30 5.22 -16.75
N GLY A 142 -14.51 4.75 -17.03
CA GLY A 142 -14.94 4.14 -18.27
C GLY A 142 -16.21 4.82 -18.81
N GLY A 143 -16.63 4.40 -20.01
CA GLY A 143 -17.68 5.02 -20.74
C GLY A 143 -17.22 6.26 -21.53
N GLU A 144 -18.01 6.71 -22.51
CA GLU A 144 -17.64 7.84 -23.38
C GLU A 144 -17.48 9.15 -22.61
N ASN A 145 -18.27 9.35 -21.54
CA ASN A 145 -18.30 10.57 -20.74
C ASN A 145 -17.84 10.34 -19.29
N GLY A 146 -17.16 9.23 -19.00
CA GLY A 146 -16.73 8.88 -17.65
C GLY A 146 -17.91 8.63 -16.71
N GLU A 147 -18.95 8.00 -17.20
CA GLU A 147 -20.15 7.64 -16.44
C GLU A 147 -20.02 6.31 -15.70
N ILE A 148 -18.94 5.57 -15.93
CA ILE A 148 -18.63 4.32 -15.24
C ILE A 148 -17.33 4.52 -14.45
N LEU A 149 -17.31 4.05 -13.21
CA LEU A 149 -16.12 4.01 -12.37
C LEU A 149 -15.81 2.57 -12.00
N PHE A 150 -14.63 2.10 -12.36
CA PHE A 150 -14.08 0.84 -11.87
C PHE A 150 -13.05 1.13 -10.79
N PHE A 151 -12.97 0.30 -9.77
CA PHE A 151 -11.95 0.41 -8.72
C PHE A 151 -11.82 -0.91 -7.97
N SER A 152 -10.67 -1.12 -7.33
CA SER A 152 -10.43 -2.28 -6.48
C SER A 152 -10.84 -2.02 -5.05
N SER A 153 -11.39 -3.02 -4.37
CA SER A 153 -11.81 -2.90 -2.98
C SER A 153 -11.67 -4.22 -2.22
N THR A 154 -11.29 -4.13 -0.94
CA THR A 154 -11.26 -5.25 0.01
C THR A 154 -12.48 -5.25 0.93
N ARG A 155 -13.61 -4.67 0.50
CA ARG A 155 -14.85 -4.60 1.27
C ARG A 155 -15.48 -5.99 1.45
N ASN A 156 -16.44 -6.09 2.37
CA ASN A 156 -17.02 -7.40 2.73
C ASN A 156 -17.72 -8.17 1.60
N GLN A 157 -18.09 -7.48 0.52
CA GLN A 157 -18.75 -8.06 -0.66
C GLN A 157 -17.78 -8.70 -1.67
N THR A 158 -16.49 -8.80 -1.37
CA THR A 158 -15.53 -9.53 -2.22
C THR A 158 -15.82 -11.03 -2.21
N LYS A 159 -15.50 -11.72 -3.30
CA LYS A 159 -15.75 -13.16 -3.46
C LYS A 159 -14.93 -14.02 -2.50
N GLY A 160 -13.66 -13.69 -2.30
CA GLY A 160 -12.78 -14.42 -1.40
C GLY A 160 -13.12 -14.21 0.07
N ASP A 161 -13.08 -15.29 0.85
CA ASP A 161 -13.26 -15.24 2.31
C ASP A 161 -11.97 -15.28 3.10
N GLU A 162 -10.87 -15.65 2.46
CA GLU A 162 -9.55 -15.67 3.08
C GLU A 162 -9.04 -14.28 3.42
N LEU A 163 -8.39 -14.20 4.57
CA LEU A 163 -7.72 -12.99 5.00
C LEU A 163 -6.25 -13.04 4.61
N SER A 164 -5.76 -11.95 4.02
CA SER A 164 -4.34 -11.77 3.76
C SER A 164 -3.54 -11.92 5.06
N GLY A 165 -2.57 -12.82 5.08
CA GLY A 165 -1.66 -12.99 6.21
C GLY A 165 -0.79 -11.76 6.49
N ILE A 166 -0.74 -10.79 5.56
CA ILE A 166 0.03 -9.55 5.70
C ILE A 166 -0.85 -8.41 6.23
N THR A 167 -2.03 -8.21 5.65
CA THR A 167 -2.90 -7.06 5.95
C THR A 167 -4.04 -7.40 6.92
N GLY A 168 -4.39 -8.67 7.06
CA GLY A 168 -5.57 -9.12 7.80
C GLY A 168 -6.89 -8.67 7.18
N GLN A 169 -6.88 -8.26 5.91
CA GLN A 169 -8.06 -7.90 5.14
C GLN A 169 -8.40 -9.01 4.15
N LYS A 170 -9.65 -9.03 3.68
CA LYS A 170 -10.05 -9.90 2.58
C LYS A 170 -9.25 -9.61 1.31
N THR A 171 -9.23 -10.52 0.37
CA THR A 171 -8.73 -10.32 -0.98
C THR A 171 -9.51 -9.19 -1.67
N GLY A 172 -8.87 -8.52 -2.61
CA GLY A 172 -9.47 -7.41 -3.37
C GLY A 172 -10.24 -7.91 -4.58
N ASP A 173 -11.39 -7.33 -4.84
CA ASP A 173 -12.17 -7.50 -6.06
C ASP A 173 -12.27 -6.18 -6.82
N ILE A 174 -12.60 -6.26 -8.10
CA ILE A 174 -12.97 -5.10 -8.92
C ILE A 174 -14.45 -4.80 -8.72
N PHE A 175 -14.75 -3.56 -8.36
CA PHE A 175 -16.10 -3.01 -8.22
C PHE A 175 -16.38 -2.01 -9.33
N MET A 176 -17.65 -1.85 -9.64
CA MET A 176 -18.14 -0.89 -10.62
C MET A 176 -19.22 -0.01 -9.99
N ALA A 177 -19.19 1.27 -10.30
CA ALA A 177 -20.30 2.20 -10.07
C ALA A 177 -20.65 2.90 -11.36
N GLN A 178 -21.93 3.24 -11.55
CA GLN A 178 -22.43 3.92 -12.74
C GLN A 178 -23.22 5.16 -12.34
N LYS A 179 -23.18 6.20 -13.17
CA LYS A 179 -24.06 7.35 -13.04
C LYS A 179 -25.45 7.01 -13.59
N ASP A 180 -26.48 7.51 -12.90
CA ASP A 180 -27.85 7.49 -13.43
C ASP A 180 -28.04 8.57 -14.51
N GLU A 181 -29.24 8.62 -15.10
CA GLU A 181 -29.62 9.61 -16.13
C GLU A 181 -29.47 11.07 -15.65
N LYS A 182 -29.49 11.31 -14.34
CA LYS A 182 -29.26 12.63 -13.72
C LYS A 182 -27.80 12.93 -13.44
N GLY A 183 -26.88 12.04 -13.84
CA GLY A 183 -25.45 12.17 -13.60
C GLY A 183 -25.02 11.87 -12.17
N LYS A 184 -25.89 11.29 -11.33
CA LYS A 184 -25.59 10.94 -9.94
C LYS A 184 -25.03 9.52 -9.87
N TRP A 185 -23.90 9.37 -9.19
CA TRP A 185 -23.28 8.08 -8.95
C TRP A 185 -24.17 7.16 -8.11
N GLN A 186 -24.38 5.95 -8.61
CA GLN A 186 -25.02 4.88 -7.88
C GLN A 186 -24.03 4.17 -6.94
N ARG A 187 -24.54 3.30 -6.05
CA ARG A 187 -23.69 2.53 -5.15
C ARG A 187 -22.83 1.57 -5.96
N PRO A 188 -21.56 1.40 -5.57
CA PRO A 188 -20.71 0.40 -6.19
C PRO A 188 -21.23 -1.02 -5.96
N GLU A 189 -21.16 -1.81 -7.00
CA GLU A 189 -21.48 -3.23 -6.98
C GLU A 189 -20.23 -4.03 -7.38
N ASN A 190 -20.12 -5.25 -6.85
CA ASN A 190 -19.13 -6.19 -7.34
C ASN A 190 -19.44 -6.47 -8.81
N ILE A 191 -18.42 -6.48 -9.66
CA ILE A 191 -18.65 -6.90 -11.05
C ILE A 191 -19.01 -8.38 -11.03
N ASP A 192 -20.29 -8.68 -11.32
CA ASP A 192 -20.76 -10.05 -11.44
C ASP A 192 -20.30 -10.65 -12.77
N SER A 193 -19.07 -11.06 -12.79
CA SER A 193 -18.43 -11.66 -13.96
C SER A 193 -17.31 -12.59 -13.51
N GLU A 194 -16.71 -13.27 -14.45
CA GLU A 194 -15.54 -14.11 -14.23
C GLU A 194 -14.26 -13.31 -13.92
N LEU A 195 -14.32 -11.96 -13.91
CA LEU A 195 -13.19 -11.11 -13.55
C LEU A 195 -12.74 -11.31 -12.11
N ASN A 196 -13.71 -11.35 -11.18
CA ASN A 196 -13.44 -11.54 -9.76
C ASN A 196 -13.48 -13.02 -9.38
N SER A 197 -12.56 -13.43 -8.53
CA SER A 197 -12.41 -14.80 -8.04
C SER A 197 -12.19 -14.83 -6.52
N GLU A 198 -11.76 -15.94 -5.99
CA GLU A 198 -11.34 -16.07 -4.58
C GLU A 198 -9.95 -15.46 -4.29
N TYR A 199 -9.23 -15.05 -5.33
CA TYR A 199 -7.90 -14.45 -5.22
C TYR A 199 -7.96 -12.92 -5.16
N ASP A 200 -6.78 -12.26 -5.11
CA ASP A 200 -6.67 -10.81 -5.17
C ASP A 200 -6.74 -10.33 -6.62
N GLU A 201 -7.79 -9.63 -7.00
CA GLU A 201 -7.87 -8.84 -8.22
C GLU A 201 -7.65 -7.36 -7.90
N GLY A 202 -6.88 -6.70 -8.74
CA GLY A 202 -6.55 -5.30 -8.51
C GLY A 202 -6.18 -4.53 -9.77
N ALA A 203 -6.05 -3.21 -9.58
CA ALA A 203 -5.53 -2.26 -10.56
C ALA A 203 -5.93 -2.58 -12.00
N CYS A 204 -7.12 -2.19 -12.42
CA CYS A 204 -7.55 -2.36 -13.81
C CYS A 204 -7.20 -1.14 -14.68
N SER A 205 -7.14 -1.34 -15.99
CA SER A 205 -7.03 -0.31 -17.01
C SER A 205 -7.89 -0.71 -18.20
N LEU A 206 -8.43 0.26 -18.92
CA LEU A 206 -9.28 0.03 -20.08
C LEU A 206 -8.55 0.41 -21.37
N SER A 207 -8.83 -0.32 -22.45
CA SER A 207 -8.50 0.13 -23.80
C SER A 207 -9.24 1.43 -24.14
N PRO A 208 -8.75 2.24 -25.10
CA PRO A 208 -9.39 3.49 -25.47
C PRO A 208 -10.86 3.34 -25.94
N ASP A 209 -11.21 2.21 -26.51
CA ASP A 209 -12.56 1.88 -26.94
C ASP A 209 -13.45 1.28 -25.83
N GLY A 210 -12.89 1.10 -24.62
CA GLY A 210 -13.60 0.53 -23.47
C GLY A 210 -13.98 -0.94 -23.59
N LYS A 211 -13.49 -1.65 -24.61
CA LYS A 211 -13.87 -3.04 -24.89
C LYS A 211 -12.91 -4.07 -24.31
N THR A 212 -11.74 -3.65 -23.90
CA THR A 212 -10.75 -4.53 -23.26
C THR A 212 -10.38 -3.96 -21.90
N MET A 213 -10.39 -4.81 -20.89
CA MET A 213 -9.86 -4.51 -19.56
C MET A 213 -8.59 -5.32 -19.33
N TYR A 214 -7.53 -4.63 -18.91
CA TYR A 214 -6.34 -5.25 -18.34
C TYR A 214 -6.43 -5.13 -16.83
N LEU A 215 -6.13 -6.21 -16.13
CA LEU A 215 -6.18 -6.25 -14.66
C LEU A 215 -5.02 -7.07 -14.11
N THR A 216 -4.67 -6.81 -12.87
CA THR A 216 -3.72 -7.66 -12.14
C THR A 216 -4.46 -8.66 -11.30
N LYS A 217 -3.92 -9.88 -11.22
CA LYS A 217 -4.44 -10.96 -10.38
C LYS A 217 -3.29 -11.67 -9.68
N CYS A 218 -3.43 -11.91 -8.39
CA CYS A 218 -2.48 -12.66 -7.58
C CYS A 218 -3.05 -14.03 -7.28
N VAL A 219 -2.72 -15.01 -8.10
CA VAL A 219 -3.08 -16.42 -7.84
C VAL A 219 -2.19 -16.95 -6.71
N THR A 220 -2.79 -17.54 -5.69
CA THR A 220 -2.05 -18.12 -4.58
C THR A 220 -1.54 -19.51 -4.97
N ASP A 221 -0.23 -19.64 -5.12
CA ASP A 221 0.44 -20.94 -5.19
C ASP A 221 1.18 -21.18 -3.87
N PRO A 222 0.89 -22.27 -3.13
CA PRO A 222 1.59 -22.58 -1.88
C PRO A 222 3.11 -22.78 -2.06
N SER A 223 3.55 -23.12 -3.27
CA SER A 223 4.95 -23.41 -3.59
C SER A 223 5.76 -22.18 -3.97
N TYR A 224 5.11 -21.06 -4.30
CA TYR A 224 5.77 -19.84 -4.79
C TYR A 224 5.34 -18.60 -4.02
N PRO A 225 6.22 -17.59 -3.93
CA PRO A 225 5.82 -16.27 -3.43
C PRO A 225 4.66 -15.73 -4.28
N ARG A 226 3.72 -15.03 -3.64
CA ARG A 226 2.64 -14.33 -4.36
C ARG A 226 3.25 -13.27 -5.28
N TYR A 227 2.95 -13.33 -6.55
CA TYR A 227 3.27 -12.29 -7.53
C TYR A 227 2.03 -11.96 -8.34
N ALA A 228 1.95 -10.72 -8.81
CA ALA A 228 0.86 -10.27 -9.64
C ALA A 228 1.13 -10.63 -11.09
N GLN A 229 0.16 -11.28 -11.74
CA GLN A 229 0.14 -11.53 -13.18
C GLN A 229 -0.81 -10.53 -13.84
N ILE A 230 -0.57 -10.26 -15.13
CA ILE A 230 -1.44 -9.39 -15.92
C ILE A 230 -2.41 -10.27 -16.71
N PHE A 231 -3.68 -9.92 -16.63
CA PHE A 231 -4.75 -10.57 -17.38
C PHE A 231 -5.46 -9.55 -18.27
N GLN A 232 -6.05 -10.02 -19.35
CA GLN A 232 -6.97 -9.24 -20.17
C GLN A 232 -8.32 -9.92 -20.27
N SER A 233 -9.38 -9.13 -20.27
CA SER A 233 -10.75 -9.57 -20.54
C SER A 233 -11.37 -8.69 -21.61
N ALA A 234 -12.13 -9.30 -22.50
CA ALA A 234 -12.92 -8.59 -23.51
C ALA A 234 -14.37 -8.42 -23.02
N ARG A 235 -14.95 -7.26 -23.31
CA ARG A 235 -16.35 -6.99 -23.05
C ARG A 235 -17.18 -7.41 -24.25
N SER A 236 -18.20 -8.22 -24.02
CA SER A 236 -19.28 -8.49 -24.97
C SER A 236 -20.58 -7.97 -24.40
N ASP A 237 -21.26 -7.08 -25.11
CA ASP A 237 -22.50 -6.42 -24.66
C ASP A 237 -22.35 -5.77 -23.27
N ALA A 238 -23.01 -6.29 -22.25
CA ALA A 238 -23.02 -5.74 -20.89
C ALA A 238 -22.04 -6.45 -19.93
N SER A 239 -21.39 -7.54 -20.33
CA SER A 239 -20.59 -8.38 -19.44
C SER A 239 -19.14 -8.50 -19.89
N TRP A 240 -18.26 -8.72 -18.91
CA TRP A 240 -16.85 -9.03 -19.13
C TRP A 240 -16.67 -10.55 -19.18
N GLY A 241 -15.95 -11.02 -20.19
CA GLY A 241 -15.62 -12.45 -20.32
C GLY A 241 -14.50 -12.90 -19.38
N ALA A 242 -14.25 -14.21 -19.40
CA ALA A 242 -13.16 -14.83 -18.63
C ALA A 242 -11.81 -14.15 -18.89
N PRO A 243 -11.08 -13.73 -17.84
CA PRO A 243 -9.77 -13.13 -18.01
C PRO A 243 -8.75 -14.15 -18.49
N LYS A 244 -7.92 -13.75 -19.48
CA LYS A 244 -6.82 -14.54 -20.02
C LYS A 244 -5.51 -13.91 -19.63
N GLU A 245 -4.56 -14.72 -19.19
CA GLU A 245 -3.22 -14.24 -18.84
C GLU A 245 -2.51 -13.64 -20.06
N VAL A 246 -1.85 -12.50 -19.82
CA VAL A 246 -0.99 -11.84 -20.80
C VAL A 246 0.45 -12.17 -20.46
N VAL A 247 1.06 -13.04 -21.26
CA VAL A 247 2.48 -13.38 -21.12
C VAL A 247 3.31 -12.27 -21.76
N LEU A 248 4.13 -11.58 -20.95
CA LEU A 248 5.06 -10.58 -21.44
C LEU A 248 6.32 -11.25 -21.98
N SER A 249 6.77 -10.83 -23.16
CA SER A 249 8.02 -11.36 -23.74
C SER A 249 9.21 -10.94 -22.87
N GLY A 250 9.96 -11.93 -22.36
CA GLY A 250 11.13 -11.70 -21.51
C GLY A 250 11.01 -12.24 -20.09
N ASP A 251 9.84 -12.70 -19.67
CA ASP A 251 9.67 -13.50 -18.45
C ASP A 251 9.94 -14.97 -18.76
N THR A 252 11.17 -15.40 -18.53
CA THR A 252 11.56 -16.81 -18.45
C THR A 252 12.26 -17.08 -17.13
#